data_ce9a8174b3a1811859393715eaa80656
#
_entry.id   ce9a8174b3a1811859393715eaa80656
#
_cell.length_a   1.000
_cell.length_b   1.000
_cell.length_c   1.000
_cell.angle_alpha   90.00
_cell.angle_beta   90.00
_cell.angle_gamma   90.00
#
_symmetry.space_group_name_H-M   'P 1'
#
loop_
_entity.id
_entity.type
_entity.pdbx_description
1 polymer ?
#
loop_
_entity_poly.entity_id
_entity_poly.type
_entity_poly.pdbx_seq_one_letter_code
_entity_poly.pdbx_strand_id
1 'polypeptide(L)'
;MKKLLYLGLLSVCVLLGSCVEKNVSNVFDKVERYMDVYPDSALLLLEQIPHPEKLRGKQRADYVLLLTQARDKNYLDSMQSDSLIKLAVDYYKNGGDNVKAGKALFYYGKVMDLQGNDTLAMQAYLNALAKLEKTEEYKLQGLAYEYIGILNADRKLHKDALDNYQSSVYCFQKAADTLGVIYAYRDIARIYYVEQQYDSVYNYINRALSLCCLLYTSD
;
A
#
# COMPACT_ATOMS: atom_id res chain seq x y z
N MET A 1 -31.04 -5.41 45.65
CA MET A 1 -31.61 -4.92 44.39
C MET A 1 -30.66 -4.02 43.59
N LYS A 2 -30.00 -3.01 44.16
CA LYS A 2 -29.06 -2.13 43.39
C LYS A 2 -27.89 -2.85 42.74
N LYS A 3 -27.26 -3.85 43.40
CA LYS A 3 -26.14 -4.65 42.80
C LYS A 3 -26.55 -5.48 41.60
N LEU A 4 -27.76 -6.03 41.56
CA LEU A 4 -28.29 -6.80 40.43
C LEU A 4 -28.56 -5.87 39.21
N LEU A 5 -29.02 -4.64 39.48
CA LEU A 5 -29.25 -3.62 38.43
C LEU A 5 -27.95 -3.19 37.78
N TYR A 6 -26.86 -3.02 38.54
CA TYR A 6 -25.53 -2.68 38.03
C TYR A 6 -24.92 -3.82 37.18
N LEU A 7 -25.12 -5.11 37.59
CA LEU A 7 -24.68 -6.26 36.80
C LEU A 7 -25.44 -6.35 35.48
N GLY A 8 -26.75 -6.09 35.48
CA GLY A 8 -27.56 -6.06 34.27
C GLY A 8 -27.17 -4.93 33.33
N LEU A 9 -26.89 -3.73 33.82
CA LEU A 9 -26.41 -2.60 32.99
C LEU A 9 -25.01 -2.86 32.39
N LEU A 10 -24.11 -3.47 33.16
CA LEU A 10 -22.77 -3.82 32.70
C LEU A 10 -22.85 -4.89 31.55
N SER A 11 -23.74 -5.88 31.69
CA SER A 11 -23.95 -6.92 30.68
C SER A 11 -24.51 -6.36 29.36
N VAL A 12 -25.44 -5.42 29.42
CA VAL A 12 -26.03 -4.77 28.24
C VAL A 12 -24.99 -3.91 27.51
N CYS A 13 -24.14 -3.18 28.22
CA CYS A 13 -23.07 -2.39 27.61
C CYS A 13 -22.04 -3.26 26.86
N VAL A 14 -21.70 -4.45 27.37
CA VAL A 14 -20.78 -5.40 26.71
C VAL A 14 -21.39 -5.96 25.43
N LEU A 15 -22.70 -6.27 25.43
CA LEU A 15 -23.39 -6.82 24.27
C LEU A 15 -23.53 -5.77 23.13
N LEU A 16 -23.78 -4.51 23.47
CA LEU A 16 -23.88 -3.44 22.47
C LEU A 16 -22.52 -3.10 21.85
N GLY A 17 -21.43 -3.11 22.63
CA GLY A 17 -20.07 -2.92 22.12
C GLY A 17 -19.67 -4.00 21.12
N SER A 18 -19.96 -5.26 21.41
CA SER A 18 -19.62 -6.40 20.54
C SER A 18 -20.34 -6.38 19.18
N CYS A 19 -21.56 -5.85 19.11
CA CYS A 19 -22.33 -5.74 17.86
C CYS A 19 -21.75 -4.66 16.90
N VAL A 20 -21.30 -3.55 17.45
CA VAL A 20 -20.69 -2.44 16.68
C VAL A 20 -19.32 -2.86 16.14
N GLU A 21 -18.50 -3.53 16.95
CA GLU A 21 -17.17 -4.03 16.53
C GLU A 21 -17.25 -5.03 15.39
N LYS A 22 -18.22 -5.95 15.43
CA LYS A 22 -18.41 -6.96 14.39
C LYS A 22 -18.89 -6.34 13.06
N ASN A 23 -19.65 -5.26 13.13
CA ASN A 23 -20.12 -4.55 11.94
C ASN A 23 -18.97 -3.83 11.22
N VAL A 24 -18.09 -3.14 11.93
CA VAL A 24 -16.94 -2.43 11.34
C VAL A 24 -15.93 -3.43 10.72
N SER A 25 -15.67 -4.57 11.36
CA SER A 25 -14.78 -5.60 10.81
C SER A 25 -15.31 -6.13 9.47
N ASN A 26 -16.60 -6.43 9.35
CA ASN A 26 -17.20 -6.87 8.09
C ASN A 26 -17.09 -5.81 6.98
N VAL A 27 -17.17 -4.53 7.34
CA VAL A 27 -16.94 -3.43 6.37
C VAL A 27 -15.50 -3.46 5.88
N PHE A 28 -14.52 -3.61 6.78
CA PHE A 28 -13.11 -3.67 6.39
C PHE A 28 -12.81 -4.85 5.46
N ASP A 29 -13.33 -6.04 5.74
CA ASP A 29 -13.19 -7.21 4.88
C ASP A 29 -13.76 -6.96 3.47
N LYS A 30 -14.86 -6.22 3.37
CA LYS A 30 -15.45 -5.83 2.09
C LYS A 30 -14.58 -4.78 1.37
N VAL A 31 -14.06 -3.80 2.10
CA VAL A 31 -13.15 -2.77 1.60
C VAL A 31 -11.89 -3.41 1.03
N GLU A 32 -11.27 -4.35 1.74
CA GLU A 32 -10.07 -5.06 1.27
C GLU A 32 -10.33 -5.80 -0.06
N ARG A 33 -11.47 -6.46 -0.20
CA ARG A 33 -11.85 -7.13 -1.47
C ARG A 33 -12.07 -6.16 -2.63
N TYR A 34 -12.55 -4.96 -2.36
CA TYR A 34 -12.85 -3.96 -3.39
C TYR A 34 -11.65 -3.09 -3.75
N MET A 35 -10.64 -3.04 -2.88
CA MET A 35 -9.54 -2.09 -2.94
C MET A 35 -8.82 -2.04 -4.30
N ASP A 36 -8.61 -3.17 -4.94
CA ASP A 36 -7.88 -3.24 -6.22
C ASP A 36 -8.80 -3.19 -7.44
N VAL A 37 -10.07 -3.61 -7.31
CA VAL A 37 -11.00 -3.74 -8.45
C VAL A 37 -11.97 -2.57 -8.53
N TYR A 38 -12.42 -2.07 -7.36
CA TYR A 38 -13.42 -0.99 -7.23
C TYR A 38 -12.98 -0.01 -6.15
N PRO A 39 -11.85 0.72 -6.33
CA PRO A 39 -11.28 1.58 -5.28
C PRO A 39 -12.21 2.74 -4.86
N ASP A 40 -13.03 3.25 -5.76
CA ASP A 40 -14.09 4.23 -5.48
C ASP A 40 -15.13 3.69 -4.50
N SER A 41 -15.59 2.47 -4.72
CA SER A 41 -16.52 1.78 -3.83
C SER A 41 -15.89 1.45 -2.48
N ALA A 42 -14.60 1.09 -2.45
CA ALA A 42 -13.85 0.88 -1.23
C ALA A 42 -13.77 2.16 -0.39
N LEU A 43 -13.47 3.31 -1.04
CA LEU A 43 -13.43 4.61 -0.39
C LEU A 43 -14.81 5.00 0.18
N LEU A 44 -15.87 4.85 -0.62
CA LEU A 44 -17.24 5.16 -0.19
C LEU A 44 -17.66 4.36 1.05
N LEU A 45 -17.32 3.07 1.11
CA LEU A 45 -17.60 2.22 2.28
C LEU A 45 -16.89 2.72 3.54
N LEU A 46 -15.65 3.21 3.40
CA LEU A 46 -14.89 3.76 4.53
C LEU A 46 -15.48 5.10 5.01
N GLU A 47 -15.92 5.95 4.09
CA GLU A 47 -16.54 7.25 4.41
C GLU A 47 -17.92 7.12 5.06
N GLN A 48 -18.62 6.02 4.83
CA GLN A 48 -19.88 5.70 5.47
C GLN A 48 -19.75 5.20 6.92
N ILE A 49 -18.53 4.92 7.41
CA ILE A 49 -18.33 4.50 8.79
C ILE A 49 -18.65 5.68 9.73
N PRO A 50 -19.64 5.54 10.62
CA PRO A 50 -20.01 6.62 11.51
C PRO A 50 -18.95 6.82 12.59
N HIS A 51 -18.61 8.07 12.87
CA HIS A 51 -17.69 8.43 13.95
C HIS A 51 -16.33 7.68 13.92
N PRO A 52 -15.60 7.69 12.78
CA PRO A 52 -14.34 6.94 12.66
C PRO A 52 -13.28 7.42 13.67
N GLU A 53 -13.40 8.65 14.18
CA GLU A 53 -12.53 9.19 15.24
C GLU A 53 -12.70 8.47 16.57
N LYS A 54 -13.81 7.75 16.79
CA LYS A 54 -14.07 6.95 17.99
C LYS A 54 -13.46 5.55 17.93
N LEU A 55 -13.06 5.09 16.77
CA LEU A 55 -12.37 3.80 16.64
C LEU A 55 -11.08 3.79 17.48
N ARG A 56 -10.72 2.64 18.06
CA ARG A 56 -9.56 2.49 18.92
C ARG A 56 -8.75 1.23 18.54
N GLY A 57 -7.50 1.21 18.97
CA GLY A 57 -6.61 0.05 18.79
C GLY A 57 -6.54 -0.41 17.34
N LYS A 58 -6.73 -1.71 17.14
CA LYS A 58 -6.66 -2.35 15.82
C LYS A 58 -7.62 -1.74 14.80
N GLN A 59 -8.87 -1.49 15.19
CA GLN A 59 -9.87 -0.92 14.27
C GLN A 59 -9.47 0.49 13.79
N ARG A 60 -8.89 1.30 14.65
CA ARG A 60 -8.39 2.63 14.24
C ARG A 60 -7.22 2.50 13.27
N ALA A 61 -6.30 1.58 13.55
CA ALA A 61 -5.15 1.32 12.69
C ALA A 61 -5.57 0.76 11.31
N ASP A 62 -6.47 -0.23 11.29
CA ASP A 62 -7.03 -0.77 10.04
C ASP A 62 -7.75 0.32 9.24
N TYR A 63 -8.60 1.12 9.89
CA TYR A 63 -9.34 2.19 9.22
C TYR A 63 -8.40 3.19 8.53
N VAL A 64 -7.40 3.71 9.25
CA VAL A 64 -6.50 4.72 8.67
C VAL A 64 -5.62 4.14 7.57
N LEU A 65 -5.20 2.88 7.69
CA LEU A 65 -4.44 2.19 6.65
C LEU A 65 -5.27 2.02 5.38
N LEU A 66 -6.48 1.50 5.51
CA LEU A 66 -7.39 1.29 4.38
C LEU A 66 -7.82 2.61 3.73
N LEU A 67 -8.07 3.65 4.54
CA LEU A 67 -8.42 4.97 4.04
C LEU A 67 -7.27 5.60 3.24
N THR A 68 -6.03 5.52 3.73
CA THR A 68 -4.85 6.01 3.01
C THR A 68 -4.68 5.25 1.69
N GLN A 69 -4.81 3.93 1.71
CA GLN A 69 -4.76 3.11 0.51
C GLN A 69 -5.87 3.47 -0.49
N ALA A 70 -7.12 3.60 -0.03
CA ALA A 70 -8.24 3.93 -0.89
C ALA A 70 -8.08 5.32 -1.54
N ARG A 71 -7.59 6.30 -0.80
CA ARG A 71 -7.28 7.65 -1.33
C ARG A 71 -6.18 7.61 -2.38
N ASP A 72 -5.10 6.87 -2.14
CA ASP A 72 -4.02 6.67 -3.10
C ASP A 72 -4.55 6.03 -4.41
N LYS A 73 -5.34 4.99 -4.30
CA LYS A 73 -5.95 4.30 -5.45
C LYS A 73 -6.95 5.16 -6.24
N ASN A 74 -7.54 6.18 -5.61
CA ASN A 74 -8.44 7.14 -6.22
C ASN A 74 -7.74 8.46 -6.62
N TYR A 75 -6.40 8.52 -6.55
CA TYR A 75 -5.61 9.70 -6.90
C TYR A 75 -5.98 10.95 -6.08
N LEU A 76 -6.35 10.77 -4.82
CA LEU A 76 -6.73 11.84 -3.89
C LEU A 76 -5.54 12.28 -3.02
N ASP A 77 -4.44 12.65 -3.67
CA ASP A 77 -3.16 12.96 -3.02
C ASP A 77 -3.25 14.14 -2.05
N SER A 78 -4.04 15.16 -2.38
CA SER A 78 -4.27 16.33 -1.53
C SER A 78 -5.00 16.01 -0.21
N MET A 79 -5.63 14.83 -0.10
CA MET A 79 -6.31 14.37 1.10
C MET A 79 -5.45 13.47 1.99
N GLN A 80 -4.19 13.21 1.59
CA GLN A 80 -3.28 12.37 2.36
C GLN A 80 -2.70 13.11 3.57
N SER A 81 -2.47 12.38 4.66
CA SER A 81 -1.98 12.93 5.91
C SER A 81 -0.98 12.00 6.57
N ASP A 82 0.22 12.52 6.83
CA ASP A 82 1.28 11.81 7.53
C ASP A 82 0.88 11.43 8.96
N SER A 83 0.28 12.36 9.69
CA SER A 83 -0.18 12.12 11.06
C SER A 83 -1.28 11.05 11.13
N LEU A 84 -2.09 10.92 10.07
CA LEU A 84 -3.13 9.90 10.01
C LEU A 84 -2.53 8.50 9.80
N ILE A 85 -1.73 8.32 8.73
CA ILE A 85 -1.13 7.01 8.42
C ILE A 85 -0.15 6.56 9.50
N LYS A 86 0.52 7.49 10.18
CA LYS A 86 1.42 7.19 11.29
C LYS A 86 0.74 6.45 12.43
N LEU A 87 -0.57 6.64 12.66
CA LEU A 87 -1.33 5.85 13.63
C LEU A 87 -1.30 4.35 13.31
N ALA A 88 -1.38 3.99 12.03
CA ALA A 88 -1.26 2.60 11.60
C ALA A 88 0.18 2.08 11.73
N VAL A 89 1.17 2.88 11.33
CA VAL A 89 2.60 2.53 11.48
C VAL A 89 2.92 2.26 12.95
N ASP A 90 2.56 3.16 13.86
CA ASP A 90 2.85 3.03 15.29
C ASP A 90 2.13 1.82 15.91
N TYR A 91 0.91 1.52 15.47
CA TYR A 91 0.16 0.35 15.96
C TYR A 91 0.81 -0.96 15.51
N TYR A 92 1.12 -1.09 14.19
CA TYR A 92 1.65 -2.35 13.64
C TYR A 92 3.14 -2.55 13.86
N LYS A 93 3.88 -1.52 14.28
CA LYS A 93 5.34 -1.57 14.50
C LYS A 93 5.79 -2.79 15.31
N ASN A 94 5.06 -3.13 16.37
CA ASN A 94 5.38 -4.20 17.32
C ASN A 94 4.31 -5.31 17.35
N GLY A 95 3.35 -5.28 16.43
CA GLY A 95 2.13 -6.10 16.52
C GLY A 95 2.23 -7.53 15.96
N GLY A 96 3.38 -7.94 15.42
CA GLY A 96 3.56 -9.29 14.84
C GLY A 96 2.92 -9.51 13.47
N ASP A 97 2.06 -8.63 12.97
CA ASP A 97 1.50 -8.65 11.61
C ASP A 97 2.45 -7.92 10.65
N ASN A 98 3.39 -8.67 10.09
CA ASN A 98 4.41 -8.12 9.19
C ASN A 98 3.81 -7.60 7.88
N VAL A 99 2.72 -8.18 7.39
CA VAL A 99 2.05 -7.72 6.17
C VAL A 99 1.44 -6.34 6.37
N LYS A 100 0.64 -6.16 7.44
CA LYS A 100 0.04 -4.86 7.76
C LYS A 100 1.10 -3.82 8.15
N ALA A 101 2.15 -4.22 8.86
CA ALA A 101 3.27 -3.34 9.16
C ALA A 101 3.99 -2.85 7.91
N GLY A 102 4.29 -3.77 6.98
CA GLY A 102 4.89 -3.43 5.69
C GLY A 102 4.00 -2.54 4.84
N LYS A 103 2.70 -2.84 4.77
CA LYS A 103 1.70 -2.03 4.06
C LYS A 103 1.60 -0.61 4.66
N ALA A 104 1.54 -0.48 5.98
CA ALA A 104 1.47 0.82 6.65
C ALA A 104 2.73 1.67 6.39
N LEU A 105 3.91 1.05 6.43
CA LEU A 105 5.18 1.71 6.13
C LEU A 105 5.26 2.13 4.66
N PHE A 106 4.81 1.28 3.73
CA PHE A 106 4.76 1.62 2.30
C PHE A 106 3.89 2.85 2.05
N TYR A 107 2.65 2.88 2.57
CA TYR A 107 1.77 4.04 2.40
C TYR A 107 2.25 5.28 3.16
N TYR A 108 2.94 5.12 4.28
CA TYR A 108 3.64 6.23 4.92
C TYR A 108 4.74 6.80 4.01
N GLY A 109 5.52 5.92 3.35
CA GLY A 109 6.50 6.33 2.35
C GLY A 109 5.88 7.12 1.21
N LYS A 110 4.74 6.65 0.66
CA LYS A 110 3.98 7.37 -0.37
C LYS A 110 3.57 8.78 0.07
N VAL A 111 3.06 8.91 1.29
CA VAL A 111 2.65 10.22 1.83
C VAL A 111 3.85 11.15 2.03
N MET A 112 5.00 10.62 2.48
CA MET A 112 6.23 11.40 2.61
C MET A 112 6.77 11.87 1.25
N ASP A 113 6.72 11.01 0.24
CA ASP A 113 7.11 11.31 -1.14
C ASP A 113 6.23 12.44 -1.72
N LEU A 114 4.90 12.35 -1.59
CA LEU A 114 3.96 13.41 -1.97
C LEU A 114 4.24 14.77 -1.29
N GLN A 115 4.81 14.75 -0.09
CA GLN A 115 5.21 15.95 0.64
C GLN A 115 6.63 16.44 0.29
N GLY A 116 7.31 15.77 -0.64
CA GLY A 116 8.68 16.09 -1.05
C GLY A 116 9.73 15.71 0.00
N ASN A 117 9.40 14.81 0.93
CA ASN A 117 10.35 14.33 1.94
C ASN A 117 10.97 13.00 1.52
N ASP A 118 11.81 13.03 0.48
CA ASP A 118 12.45 11.85 -0.11
C ASP A 118 13.22 11.01 0.90
N THR A 119 13.81 11.63 1.93
CA THR A 119 14.60 10.91 2.93
C THR A 119 13.73 10.03 3.79
N LEU A 120 12.61 10.55 4.28
CA LEU A 120 11.65 9.76 5.05
C LEU A 120 10.91 8.75 4.16
N ALA A 121 10.61 9.10 2.91
CA ALA A 121 10.01 8.19 1.94
C ALA A 121 10.93 6.98 1.70
N MET A 122 12.20 7.21 1.38
CA MET A 122 13.21 6.15 1.20
C MET A 122 13.30 5.24 2.42
N GLN A 123 13.43 5.83 3.62
CA GLN A 123 13.52 5.06 4.86
C GLN A 123 12.26 4.21 5.10
N ALA A 124 11.09 4.74 4.81
CA ALA A 124 9.82 4.05 4.97
C ALA A 124 9.70 2.86 4.01
N TYR A 125 10.07 3.03 2.73
CA TYR A 125 10.06 1.94 1.75
C TYR A 125 11.06 0.83 2.12
N LEU A 126 12.27 1.17 2.55
CA LEU A 126 13.25 0.18 3.02
C LEU A 126 12.75 -0.59 4.25
N ASN A 127 12.13 0.11 5.20
CA ASN A 127 11.53 -0.53 6.38
C ASN A 127 10.33 -1.42 5.99
N ALA A 128 9.54 -1.03 4.98
CA ALA A 128 8.46 -1.84 4.44
C ALA A 128 9.00 -3.15 3.86
N LEU A 129 10.05 -3.09 3.03
CA LEU A 129 10.71 -4.27 2.48
C LEU A 129 11.23 -5.20 3.58
N ALA A 130 11.88 -4.66 4.63
CA ALA A 130 12.36 -5.45 5.76
C ALA A 130 11.22 -6.19 6.50
N LYS A 131 10.02 -5.59 6.59
CA LYS A 131 8.84 -6.28 7.16
C LYS A 131 8.26 -7.35 6.24
N LEU A 132 8.34 -7.13 4.93
CA LEU A 132 7.76 -8.00 3.91
C LEU A 132 8.69 -9.13 3.45
N GLU A 133 9.97 -9.11 3.80
CA GLU A 133 11.02 -10.03 3.30
C GLU A 133 10.63 -11.53 3.40
N LYS A 134 9.94 -11.90 4.50
CA LYS A 134 9.52 -13.28 4.76
C LYS A 134 8.03 -13.52 4.49
N THR A 135 7.43 -12.70 3.63
CA THR A 135 6.03 -12.82 3.25
C THR A 135 5.90 -13.08 1.75
N GLU A 136 4.73 -13.52 1.31
CA GLU A 136 4.42 -13.71 -0.11
C GLU A 136 3.78 -12.46 -0.74
N GLU A 137 3.90 -11.30 -0.08
CA GLU A 137 3.35 -10.02 -0.56
C GLU A 137 4.21 -9.42 -1.68
N TYR A 138 4.50 -10.22 -2.70
CA TYR A 138 5.41 -9.86 -3.80
C TYR A 138 4.97 -8.61 -4.55
N LYS A 139 3.66 -8.40 -4.73
CA LYS A 139 3.16 -7.18 -5.38
C LYS A 139 3.58 -5.92 -4.61
N LEU A 140 3.40 -5.92 -3.30
CA LEU A 140 3.76 -4.78 -2.45
C LEU A 140 5.29 -4.60 -2.35
N GLN A 141 6.05 -5.69 -2.34
CA GLN A 141 7.51 -5.63 -2.43
C GLN A 141 7.94 -5.01 -3.76
N GLY A 142 7.33 -5.42 -4.88
CA GLY A 142 7.59 -4.87 -6.20
C GLY A 142 7.35 -3.35 -6.26
N LEU A 143 6.23 -2.89 -5.72
CA LEU A 143 5.93 -1.48 -5.60
C LEU A 143 6.97 -0.73 -4.75
N ALA A 144 7.37 -1.28 -3.59
CA ALA A 144 8.37 -0.64 -2.75
C ALA A 144 9.72 -0.48 -3.46
N TYR A 145 10.17 -1.52 -4.18
CA TYR A 145 11.39 -1.43 -5.00
C TYR A 145 11.24 -0.41 -6.14
N GLU A 146 10.09 -0.34 -6.79
CA GLU A 146 9.82 0.64 -7.85
C GLU A 146 9.96 2.08 -7.33
N TYR A 147 9.33 2.39 -6.18
CA TYR A 147 9.44 3.73 -5.58
C TYR A 147 10.86 4.08 -5.10
N ILE A 148 11.60 3.11 -4.55
CA ILE A 148 13.04 3.29 -4.25
C ILE A 148 13.81 3.58 -5.53
N GLY A 149 13.53 2.86 -6.61
CA GLY A 149 14.11 3.09 -7.94
C GLY A 149 13.83 4.50 -8.45
N ILE A 150 12.60 5.00 -8.31
CA ILE A 150 12.21 6.38 -8.69
C ILE A 150 13.04 7.40 -7.89
N LEU A 151 13.09 7.27 -6.57
CA LEU A 151 13.86 8.19 -5.72
C LEU A 151 15.36 8.18 -6.05
N ASN A 152 15.93 7.02 -6.42
CA ASN A 152 17.32 6.92 -6.87
C ASN A 152 17.52 7.58 -8.25
N ALA A 153 16.57 7.38 -9.18
CA ALA A 153 16.61 8.00 -10.50
C ALA A 153 16.57 9.54 -10.41
N ASP A 154 15.73 10.11 -9.56
CA ASP A 154 15.61 11.54 -9.32
C ASP A 154 16.93 12.14 -8.75
N ARG A 155 17.66 11.34 -7.98
CA ARG A 155 18.99 11.65 -7.46
C ARG A 155 20.12 11.37 -8.45
N LYS A 156 19.81 10.93 -9.67
CA LYS A 156 20.75 10.53 -10.73
C LYS A 156 21.65 9.33 -10.34
N LEU A 157 21.22 8.53 -9.39
CA LEU A 157 21.86 7.28 -8.99
C LEU A 157 21.36 6.16 -9.91
N HIS A 158 21.70 6.23 -11.19
CA HIS A 158 21.11 5.40 -12.26
C HIS A 158 21.35 3.90 -12.04
N LYS A 159 22.54 3.52 -11.55
CA LYS A 159 22.84 2.14 -11.25
C LYS A 159 21.93 1.59 -10.15
N ASP A 160 21.82 2.32 -9.04
CA ASP A 160 20.96 1.91 -7.92
C ASP A 160 19.49 1.89 -8.32
N ALA A 161 19.06 2.82 -9.19
CA ALA A 161 17.71 2.81 -9.77
C ALA A 161 17.46 1.55 -10.59
N LEU A 162 18.38 1.17 -11.49
CA LEU A 162 18.27 -0.04 -12.31
C LEU A 162 18.22 -1.30 -11.45
N ASP A 163 19.06 -1.42 -10.41
CA ASP A 163 19.08 -2.57 -9.51
C ASP A 163 17.74 -2.72 -8.78
N ASN A 164 17.14 -1.60 -8.36
CA ASN A 164 15.82 -1.61 -7.71
C ASN A 164 14.70 -1.93 -8.70
N TYR A 165 14.70 -1.37 -9.91
CA TYR A 165 13.70 -1.71 -10.92
C TYR A 165 13.78 -3.19 -11.35
N GLN A 166 14.97 -3.79 -11.41
CA GLN A 166 15.13 -5.22 -11.68
C GLN A 166 14.55 -6.06 -10.54
N SER A 167 14.76 -5.65 -9.28
CA SER A 167 14.13 -6.28 -8.12
C SER A 167 12.61 -6.16 -8.16
N SER A 168 12.10 -5.00 -8.59
CA SER A 168 10.67 -4.76 -8.82
C SER A 168 10.11 -5.71 -9.88
N VAL A 169 10.78 -5.85 -11.04
CA VAL A 169 10.40 -6.82 -12.10
C VAL A 169 10.30 -8.24 -11.53
N TYR A 170 11.31 -8.69 -10.77
CA TYR A 170 11.29 -10.01 -10.15
C TYR A 170 10.07 -10.20 -9.24
N CYS A 171 9.80 -9.23 -8.37
CA CYS A 171 8.68 -9.30 -7.45
C CYS A 171 7.33 -9.29 -8.19
N PHE A 172 7.13 -8.44 -9.19
CA PHE A 172 5.90 -8.42 -9.98
C PHE A 172 5.70 -9.71 -10.79
N GLN A 173 6.77 -10.33 -11.30
CA GLN A 173 6.68 -11.65 -11.94
C GLN A 173 6.23 -12.72 -10.93
N LYS A 174 6.75 -12.72 -9.69
CA LYS A 174 6.30 -13.61 -8.62
C LYS A 174 4.84 -13.38 -8.23
N ALA A 175 4.38 -12.15 -8.29
CA ALA A 175 3.00 -11.76 -8.02
C ALA A 175 2.04 -12.03 -9.20
N ALA A 176 2.54 -12.50 -10.35
CA ALA A 176 1.79 -12.56 -11.61
C ALA A 176 1.15 -11.20 -12.01
N ASP A 177 1.78 -10.09 -11.60
CA ASP A 177 1.34 -8.72 -11.92
C ASP A 177 2.01 -8.25 -13.22
N THR A 178 1.40 -8.60 -14.35
CA THR A 178 1.93 -8.26 -15.68
C THR A 178 2.01 -6.76 -15.90
N LEU A 179 1.06 -5.97 -15.38
CA LEU A 179 1.10 -4.51 -15.47
C LEU A 179 2.28 -3.92 -14.70
N GLY A 180 2.55 -4.42 -13.49
CA GLY A 180 3.73 -4.03 -12.73
C GLY A 180 5.03 -4.31 -13.48
N VAL A 181 5.15 -5.48 -14.12
CA VAL A 181 6.32 -5.80 -14.96
C VAL A 181 6.48 -4.82 -16.13
N ILE A 182 5.38 -4.47 -16.81
CA ILE A 182 5.39 -3.51 -17.92
C ILE A 182 5.89 -2.14 -17.45
N TYR A 183 5.40 -1.66 -16.32
CA TYR A 183 5.82 -0.36 -15.77
C TYR A 183 7.28 -0.37 -15.35
N ALA A 184 7.76 -1.42 -14.69
CA ALA A 184 9.16 -1.55 -14.33
C ALA A 184 10.08 -1.60 -15.57
N TYR A 185 9.70 -2.29 -16.65
CA TYR A 185 10.46 -2.26 -17.92
C TYR A 185 10.48 -0.86 -18.56
N ARG A 186 9.36 -0.12 -18.52
CA ARG A 186 9.31 1.28 -18.95
C ARG A 186 10.34 2.14 -18.18
N ASP A 187 10.40 1.96 -16.86
CA ASP A 187 11.27 2.78 -16.01
C ASP A 187 12.75 2.41 -16.23
N ILE A 188 13.08 1.15 -16.42
CA ILE A 188 14.42 0.72 -16.85
C ILE A 188 14.77 1.35 -18.20
N ALA A 189 13.88 1.30 -19.19
CA ALA A 189 14.11 1.90 -20.49
C ALA A 189 14.35 3.41 -20.40
N ARG A 190 13.64 4.11 -19.49
CA ARG A 190 13.83 5.54 -19.25
C ARG A 190 15.23 5.86 -18.73
N ILE A 191 15.79 5.04 -17.84
CA ILE A 191 17.18 5.22 -17.37
C ILE A 191 18.16 5.05 -18.53
N TYR A 192 18.03 3.97 -19.33
CA TYR A 192 18.90 3.74 -20.49
C TYR A 192 18.77 4.84 -21.55
N TYR A 193 17.58 5.42 -21.71
CA TYR A 193 17.39 6.57 -22.59
C TYR A 193 18.19 7.80 -22.13
N VAL A 194 18.15 8.11 -20.82
CA VAL A 194 18.95 9.21 -20.24
C VAL A 194 20.46 8.96 -20.41
N GLU A 195 20.88 7.68 -20.33
CA GLU A 195 22.28 7.26 -20.55
C GLU A 195 22.65 7.11 -22.02
N GLN A 196 21.73 7.41 -22.96
CA GLN A 196 21.92 7.29 -24.42
C GLN A 196 22.25 5.86 -24.90
N GLN A 197 21.86 4.85 -24.15
CA GLN A 197 22.02 3.41 -24.47
C GLN A 197 20.82 2.90 -25.25
N TYR A 198 20.65 3.33 -26.49
CA TYR A 198 19.45 3.13 -27.30
C TYR A 198 19.12 1.66 -27.60
N ASP A 199 20.11 0.78 -27.73
CA ASP A 199 19.89 -0.66 -27.91
C ASP A 199 19.18 -1.26 -26.68
N SER A 200 19.57 -0.84 -25.49
CA SER A 200 18.93 -1.25 -24.24
C SER A 200 17.50 -0.71 -24.15
N VAL A 201 17.29 0.56 -24.54
CA VAL A 201 15.93 1.15 -24.62
C VAL A 201 15.04 0.28 -25.51
N TYR A 202 15.49 -0.03 -26.72
CA TYR A 202 14.73 -0.84 -27.67
C TYR A 202 14.39 -2.23 -27.10
N ASN A 203 15.35 -2.89 -26.45
CA ASN A 203 15.14 -4.20 -25.83
C ASN A 203 14.02 -4.14 -24.76
N TYR A 204 14.10 -3.21 -23.79
CA TYR A 204 13.13 -3.16 -22.70
C TYR A 204 11.75 -2.69 -23.16
N ILE A 205 11.66 -1.76 -24.11
CA ILE A 205 10.38 -1.35 -24.71
C ILE A 205 9.73 -2.54 -25.45
N ASN A 206 10.48 -3.33 -26.22
CA ASN A 206 9.92 -4.50 -26.89
C ASN A 206 9.43 -5.57 -25.91
N ARG A 207 10.14 -5.79 -24.80
CA ARG A 207 9.68 -6.69 -23.71
C ARG A 207 8.35 -6.20 -23.12
N ALA A 208 8.22 -4.91 -22.85
CA ALA A 208 6.98 -4.32 -22.37
C ALA A 208 5.84 -4.46 -23.37
N LEU A 209 6.08 -4.15 -24.65
CA LEU A 209 5.09 -4.29 -25.73
C LEU A 209 4.62 -5.73 -25.90
N SER A 210 5.52 -6.70 -25.86
CA SER A 210 5.17 -8.12 -25.95
C SER A 210 4.21 -8.54 -24.84
N LEU A 211 4.40 -8.06 -23.62
CA LEU A 211 3.49 -8.32 -22.51
C LEU A 211 2.14 -7.59 -22.67
N CYS A 212 2.14 -6.36 -23.21
CA CYS A 212 0.90 -5.66 -23.53
C CYS A 212 0.06 -6.47 -24.53
N CYS A 213 0.67 -6.98 -25.63
CA CYS A 213 -0.04 -7.80 -26.61
C CYS A 213 -0.68 -9.04 -25.98
N LEU A 214 0.02 -9.71 -25.07
CA LEU A 214 -0.53 -10.89 -24.37
C LEU A 214 -1.74 -10.53 -23.49
N LEU A 215 -1.75 -9.38 -22.82
CA LEU A 215 -2.89 -8.93 -22.03
C LEU A 215 -4.16 -8.69 -22.86
N TYR A 216 -4.00 -8.16 -24.09
CA TYR A 216 -5.14 -7.86 -24.99
C TYR A 216 -5.63 -9.08 -25.79
N THR A 217 -4.88 -10.18 -25.83
CA THR A 217 -5.26 -11.39 -26.57
C THR A 217 -5.81 -12.52 -25.69
N SER A 218 -5.82 -12.33 -24.36
CA SER A 218 -6.30 -13.31 -23.39
C SER A 218 -7.77 -13.08 -22.94
N ASP A 219 -8.46 -12.10 -23.51
CA ASP A 219 -9.90 -11.86 -23.41
C ASP A 219 -10.62 -12.44 -24.65
#